data_cc23cbe2a30a97ecf1bdaec5738f5466
#
_entry.id   cc23cbe2a30a97ecf1bdaec5738f5466
#
_cell.length_a   1.000
_cell.length_b   1.000
_cell.length_c   1.000
_cell.angle_alpha   90.00
_cell.angle_beta   90.00
_cell.angle_gamma   90.00
#
_symmetry.space_group_name_H-M   'P 1'
#
loop_
_entity.id
_entity.type
_entity.pdbx_description
1 polymer ?
#
loop_
_entity_poly.entity_id
_entity_poly.type
_entity_poly.pdbx_seq_one_letter_code
_entity_poly.pdbx_strand_id
1 'polypeptide(L)'
;MFEQQRHKPLVPLERQRELVIACTPLRSNVNLSRIVRAAGCMGVRRLIACGAAKVVQKIARNSVDDGDSDSTDGDGPGVEIETHRTLPPVLRELRAEGYQLVGLEQTTNSVSIFDFAFERKTVLVVGNERSGIDEESLRLLHRVVEIPMFGLPYALNVGTATSMALFEYCRQFPRG
;
A
#
# COMPACT_ATOMS: atom_id res chain seq x y z
N MET A 1 12.59 -21.37 -25.98
CA MET A 1 12.24 -20.08 -26.62
C MET A 1 11.29 -19.35 -25.67
N PHE A 2 11.48 -18.04 -25.44
CA PHE A 2 10.60 -17.23 -24.56
C PHE A 2 9.69 -16.40 -25.45
N GLU A 3 8.38 -16.44 -25.17
CA GLU A 3 7.36 -15.65 -25.87
C GLU A 3 6.76 -14.62 -24.92
N GLN A 4 6.58 -13.40 -25.43
CA GLN A 4 6.00 -12.30 -24.65
C GLN A 4 4.48 -12.50 -24.54
N GLN A 5 3.97 -12.58 -23.31
CA GLN A 5 2.53 -12.65 -23.03
C GLN A 5 2.06 -11.33 -22.38
N ARG A 6 1.25 -10.56 -23.10
CA ARG A 6 0.70 -9.29 -22.57
C ARG A 6 -0.44 -9.50 -21.57
N HIS A 7 -1.23 -10.54 -21.76
CA HIS A 7 -2.44 -10.86 -20.96
C HIS A 7 -2.32 -12.26 -20.37
N LYS A 8 -1.35 -12.43 -19.47
CA LYS A 8 -1.23 -13.68 -18.73
C LYS A 8 -2.37 -13.77 -17.70
N PRO A 9 -3.05 -14.93 -17.55
CA PRO A 9 -4.08 -15.12 -16.53
C PRO A 9 -3.57 -14.77 -15.14
N LEU A 10 -4.45 -14.21 -14.30
CA LEU A 10 -4.11 -13.89 -12.92
C LEU A 10 -3.77 -15.18 -12.14
N VAL A 11 -2.78 -15.07 -11.26
CA VAL A 11 -2.49 -16.14 -10.31
C VAL A 11 -3.50 -16.06 -9.17
N PRO A 12 -4.32 -17.08 -8.93
CA PRO A 12 -5.32 -17.04 -7.88
C PRO A 12 -4.65 -17.03 -6.50
N LEU A 13 -5.22 -16.25 -5.58
CA LEU A 13 -4.88 -16.32 -4.16
C LEU A 13 -5.66 -17.48 -3.51
N GLU A 14 -5.02 -18.22 -2.63
CA GLU A 14 -5.67 -19.29 -1.83
C GLU A 14 -6.55 -18.70 -0.72
N ARG A 15 -6.19 -17.50 -0.25
CA ARG A 15 -6.98 -16.67 0.68
C ARG A 15 -6.81 -15.19 0.37
N GLN A 16 -7.81 -14.42 0.71
CA GLN A 16 -7.71 -12.97 0.62
C GLN A 16 -6.59 -12.45 1.52
N ARG A 17 -5.80 -11.48 1.04
CA ARG A 17 -4.79 -10.82 1.85
C ARG A 17 -5.44 -9.97 2.94
N GLU A 18 -4.98 -10.14 4.16
CA GLU A 18 -5.34 -9.31 5.30
C GLU A 18 -4.35 -8.14 5.46
N LEU A 19 -3.96 -7.54 4.33
CA LEU A 19 -3.13 -6.35 4.27
C LEU A 19 -3.99 -5.13 3.95
N VAL A 20 -3.87 -4.10 4.77
CA VAL A 20 -4.45 -2.78 4.54
C VAL A 20 -3.32 -1.79 4.29
N ILE A 21 -3.45 -0.94 3.28
CA ILE A 21 -2.54 0.19 3.08
C ILE A 21 -3.20 1.42 3.64
N ALA A 22 -2.49 2.16 4.50
CA ALA A 22 -3.01 3.38 5.12
C ALA A 22 -2.07 4.56 4.82
N CYS A 23 -2.57 5.53 4.05
CA CYS A 23 -1.81 6.69 3.61
C CYS A 23 -2.17 7.91 4.46
N THR A 24 -1.16 8.58 5.04
CA THR A 24 -1.30 9.97 5.48
C THR A 24 -1.66 10.87 4.29
N PRO A 25 -2.05 12.13 4.48
CA PRO A 25 -2.37 13.01 3.35
C PRO A 25 -1.21 13.13 2.36
N LEU A 26 -1.30 12.46 1.22
CA LEU A 26 -0.30 12.54 0.15
C LEU A 26 -0.46 13.85 -0.64
N ARG A 27 0.66 14.44 -1.06
CA ARG A 27 0.67 15.65 -1.87
C ARG A 27 0.36 15.38 -3.34
N SER A 28 0.77 14.21 -3.82
CA SER A 28 0.69 13.86 -5.23
C SER A 28 -0.40 12.82 -5.48
N ASN A 29 -1.37 13.21 -6.31
CA ASN A 29 -2.40 12.30 -6.82
C ASN A 29 -1.78 11.14 -7.63
N VAL A 30 -0.66 11.42 -8.30
CA VAL A 30 0.09 10.41 -9.06
C VAL A 30 0.64 9.35 -8.13
N ASN A 31 1.14 9.72 -6.95
CA ASN A 31 1.64 8.76 -5.98
C ASN A 31 0.51 7.89 -5.43
N LEU A 32 -0.63 8.49 -5.07
CA LEU A 32 -1.79 7.71 -4.62
C LEU A 32 -2.27 6.74 -5.71
N SER A 33 -2.37 7.20 -6.97
CA SER A 33 -2.74 6.33 -8.09
C SER A 33 -1.76 5.16 -8.29
N ARG A 34 -0.45 5.41 -8.15
CA ARG A 34 0.58 4.35 -8.22
C ARG A 34 0.42 3.33 -7.08
N ILE A 35 0.14 3.80 -5.87
CA ILE A 35 -0.09 2.94 -4.70
C ILE A 35 -1.34 2.09 -4.90
N VAL A 36 -2.46 2.68 -5.35
CA VAL A 36 -3.70 1.95 -5.67
C VAL A 36 -3.45 0.88 -6.71
N ARG A 37 -2.75 1.22 -7.81
CA ARG A 37 -2.41 0.25 -8.86
C ARG A 37 -1.52 -0.88 -8.35
N ALA A 38 -0.49 -0.57 -7.57
CA ALA A 38 0.38 -1.58 -6.96
C ALA A 38 -0.40 -2.50 -6.01
N ALA A 39 -1.29 -1.93 -5.19
CA ALA A 39 -2.18 -2.67 -4.29
C ALA A 39 -3.05 -3.67 -5.07
N GLY A 40 -3.72 -3.22 -6.13
CA GLY A 40 -4.54 -4.07 -6.99
C GLY A 40 -3.74 -5.20 -7.64
N CYS A 41 -2.57 -4.90 -8.23
CA CYS A 41 -1.69 -5.91 -8.81
C CYS A 41 -1.23 -6.97 -7.80
N MET A 42 -1.14 -6.62 -6.51
CA MET A 42 -0.71 -7.51 -5.43
C MET A 42 -1.88 -8.16 -4.68
N GLY A 43 -3.11 -7.97 -5.13
CA GLY A 43 -4.31 -8.58 -4.53
C GLY A 43 -4.70 -7.97 -3.17
N VAL A 44 -4.24 -6.76 -2.87
CA VAL A 44 -4.68 -5.98 -1.71
C VAL A 44 -6.00 -5.30 -2.05
N ARG A 45 -7.01 -5.44 -1.19
CA ARG A 45 -8.37 -4.94 -1.46
C ARG A 45 -8.74 -3.69 -0.70
N ARG A 46 -8.04 -3.36 0.39
CA ARG A 46 -8.41 -2.25 1.26
C ARG A 46 -7.29 -1.22 1.32
N LEU A 47 -7.62 0.03 1.01
CA LEU A 47 -6.72 1.17 1.09
C LEU A 47 -7.42 2.33 1.79
N ILE A 48 -6.73 2.92 2.75
CA ILE A 48 -7.19 4.10 3.50
C ILE A 48 -6.39 5.30 3.02
N ALA A 49 -7.07 6.35 2.55
CA ALA A 49 -6.45 7.59 2.09
C ALA A 49 -6.95 8.77 2.93
N CYS A 50 -6.05 9.40 3.70
CA CYS A 50 -6.41 10.58 4.48
C CYS A 50 -6.32 11.86 3.66
N GLY A 51 -7.25 12.81 3.90
CA GLY A 51 -7.24 14.13 3.28
C GLY A 51 -7.46 14.17 1.76
N ALA A 52 -7.79 13.06 1.12
CA ALA A 52 -7.74 12.88 -0.33
C ALA A 52 -9.12 12.70 -1.01
N ALA A 53 -10.23 13.06 -0.36
CA ALA A 53 -11.58 12.75 -0.85
C ALA A 53 -11.84 13.14 -2.34
N LYS A 54 -11.39 14.32 -2.77
CA LYS A 54 -11.53 14.76 -4.18
C LYS A 54 -10.67 13.96 -5.15
N VAL A 55 -9.51 13.50 -4.69
CA VAL A 55 -8.53 12.74 -5.46
C VAL A 55 -8.99 11.32 -5.65
N VAL A 56 -9.49 10.70 -4.59
CA VAL A 56 -10.03 9.34 -4.60
C VAL A 56 -11.18 9.23 -5.59
N GLN A 57 -12.10 10.21 -5.60
CA GLN A 57 -13.19 10.23 -6.58
C GLN A 57 -12.67 10.27 -8.03
N LYS A 58 -11.58 10.99 -8.29
CA LYS A 58 -10.96 11.04 -9.62
C LYS A 58 -10.25 9.73 -9.98
N ILE A 59 -9.56 9.11 -9.04
CA ILE A 59 -8.88 7.82 -9.26
C ILE A 59 -9.91 6.71 -9.51
N ALA A 60 -10.98 6.66 -8.71
CA ALA A 60 -12.06 5.70 -8.92
C ALA A 60 -12.73 5.84 -10.31
N ARG A 61 -12.92 7.07 -10.80
CA ARG A 61 -13.44 7.31 -12.16
C ARG A 61 -12.45 6.86 -13.23
N ASN A 62 -11.17 7.18 -13.09
CA ASN A 62 -10.15 6.83 -14.08
C ASN A 62 -9.86 5.32 -14.13
N SER A 63 -10.07 4.59 -13.03
CA SER A 63 -9.95 3.11 -13.01
C SER A 63 -11.06 2.41 -13.80
N VAL A 64 -12.16 3.13 -14.08
CA VAL A 64 -13.27 2.67 -14.93
C VAL A 64 -13.06 3.10 -16.40
N ASP A 65 -12.25 4.16 -16.62
CA ASP A 65 -12.11 4.86 -17.91
C ASP A 65 -10.81 4.55 -18.67
N ASP A 66 -9.89 3.74 -18.12
CA ASP A 66 -8.77 3.18 -18.90
C ASP A 66 -9.34 2.14 -19.90
N GLY A 67 -10.17 2.69 -20.77
CA GLY A 67 -10.94 1.99 -21.79
C GLY A 67 -10.07 1.37 -22.87
N ASP A 68 -9.41 0.29 -22.51
CA ASP A 68 -9.20 -0.79 -23.46
C ASP A 68 -10.43 -1.70 -23.34
N SER A 69 -11.43 -1.37 -24.17
CA SER A 69 -12.78 -1.97 -24.18
C SER A 69 -12.78 -3.45 -24.59
N ASP A 70 -11.67 -4.13 -24.54
CA ASP A 70 -11.53 -5.54 -24.88
C ASP A 70 -11.10 -6.43 -23.70
N SER A 71 -10.98 -5.89 -22.48
CA SER A 71 -10.72 -6.68 -21.27
C SER A 71 -12.01 -6.89 -20.47
N THR A 72 -12.95 -7.65 -21.01
CA THR A 72 -14.19 -8.07 -20.33
C THR A 72 -13.99 -9.13 -19.24
N ASP A 73 -12.75 -9.49 -18.90
CA ASP A 73 -12.43 -10.54 -17.92
C ASP A 73 -11.66 -10.02 -16.68
N GLY A 74 -11.80 -8.73 -16.37
CA GLY A 74 -11.22 -8.13 -15.16
C GLY A 74 -12.08 -8.27 -13.90
N ASP A 75 -12.72 -9.42 -13.69
CA ASP A 75 -13.61 -9.71 -12.55
C ASP A 75 -12.87 -9.98 -11.23
N GLY A 76 -11.71 -9.37 -11.04
CA GLY A 76 -11.11 -9.27 -9.72
C GLY A 76 -11.71 -8.09 -8.95
N PRO A 77 -12.18 -8.25 -7.70
CA PRO A 77 -12.66 -7.12 -6.92
C PRO A 77 -11.55 -6.08 -6.80
N GLY A 78 -11.85 -4.88 -7.26
CA GLY A 78 -10.93 -3.75 -7.24
C GLY A 78 -10.49 -3.37 -5.81
N VAL A 79 -9.54 -2.43 -5.71
CA VAL A 79 -9.13 -1.87 -4.43
C VAL A 79 -10.24 -0.95 -3.91
N GLU A 80 -10.80 -1.27 -2.77
CA GLU A 80 -11.72 -0.40 -2.04
C GLU A 80 -10.94 0.72 -1.37
N ILE A 81 -11.29 1.98 -1.66
CA ILE A 81 -10.59 3.13 -1.13
C ILE A 81 -11.51 3.87 -0.15
N GLU A 82 -11.15 3.80 1.13
CA GLU A 82 -11.80 4.53 2.19
C GLU A 82 -11.14 5.89 2.40
N THR A 83 -11.94 6.94 2.59
CA THR A 83 -11.42 8.30 2.83
C THR A 83 -11.72 8.74 4.25
N HIS A 84 -10.67 9.18 4.94
CA HIS A 84 -10.75 9.70 6.28
C HIS A 84 -10.09 11.07 6.39
N ARG A 85 -10.45 11.84 7.40
CA ARG A 85 -9.85 13.16 7.64
C ARG A 85 -8.42 13.03 8.14
N THR A 86 -8.20 12.15 9.11
CA THR A 86 -6.91 11.89 9.76
C THR A 86 -6.75 10.39 10.00
N LEU A 87 -5.50 9.95 10.14
CA LEU A 87 -5.18 8.52 10.26
C LEU A 87 -5.29 7.97 11.70
N PRO A 88 -4.95 8.70 12.78
CA PRO A 88 -4.89 8.12 14.11
C PRO A 88 -6.16 7.43 14.61
N PRO A 89 -7.39 7.96 14.41
CA PRO A 89 -8.60 7.24 14.82
C PRO A 89 -8.74 5.88 14.13
N VAL A 90 -8.48 5.84 12.82
CA VAL A 90 -8.56 4.62 12.01
C VAL A 90 -7.53 3.59 12.44
N LEU A 91 -6.31 4.02 12.78
CA LEU A 91 -5.27 3.12 13.30
C LEU A 91 -5.67 2.50 14.64
N ARG A 92 -6.35 3.24 15.53
CA ARG A 92 -6.86 2.69 16.80
C ARG A 92 -7.90 1.61 16.57
N GLU A 93 -8.82 1.82 15.63
CA GLU A 93 -9.85 0.85 15.25
C GLU A 93 -9.20 -0.42 14.68
N LEU A 94 -8.32 -0.29 13.69
CA LEU A 94 -7.61 -1.42 13.10
C LEU A 94 -6.75 -2.19 14.11
N ARG A 95 -6.12 -1.47 15.06
CA ARG A 95 -5.41 -2.09 16.16
C ARG A 95 -6.33 -2.91 17.05
N ALA A 96 -7.53 -2.39 17.38
CA ALA A 96 -8.54 -3.11 18.15
C ALA A 96 -9.08 -4.35 17.40
N GLU A 97 -9.10 -4.30 16.07
CA GLU A 97 -9.42 -5.43 15.20
C GLU A 97 -8.29 -6.47 15.11
N GLY A 98 -7.15 -6.23 15.75
CA GLY A 98 -6.01 -7.15 15.80
C GLY A 98 -5.03 -7.02 14.64
N TYR A 99 -4.99 -5.89 13.93
CA TYR A 99 -3.96 -5.63 12.93
C TYR A 99 -2.63 -5.25 13.57
N GLN A 100 -1.53 -5.79 13.02
CA GLN A 100 -0.20 -5.26 13.27
C GLN A 100 -0.06 -3.94 12.50
N LEU A 101 0.22 -2.85 13.19
CA LEU A 101 0.45 -1.54 12.57
C LEU A 101 1.95 -1.36 12.29
N VAL A 102 2.33 -1.30 11.02
CA VAL A 102 3.71 -1.19 10.55
C VAL A 102 3.87 0.07 9.72
N GLY A 103 4.74 0.98 10.14
CA GLY A 103 5.10 2.18 9.37
C GLY A 103 6.21 1.88 8.38
N LEU A 104 6.11 2.42 7.16
CA LEU A 104 7.19 2.44 6.19
C LEU A 104 7.84 3.83 6.23
N GLU A 105 8.93 3.98 6.97
CA GLU A 105 9.58 5.26 7.22
C GLU A 105 11.03 5.06 7.67
N GLN A 106 11.87 6.05 7.47
CA GLN A 106 13.24 6.07 8.01
C GLN A 106 13.22 6.76 9.37
N THR A 107 13.42 6.00 10.45
CA THR A 107 13.46 6.51 11.83
C THR A 107 14.67 5.96 12.58
N THR A 108 14.97 6.54 13.73
CA THR A 108 16.11 6.09 14.56
C THR A 108 16.00 4.63 15.03
N ASN A 109 14.79 4.09 15.09
CA ASN A 109 14.50 2.72 15.58
C ASN A 109 13.80 1.87 14.53
N SER A 110 13.91 2.22 13.24
CA SER A 110 13.39 1.40 12.15
C SER A 110 14.21 0.12 11.99
N VAL A 111 13.52 -0.94 11.57
CA VAL A 111 14.12 -2.24 11.25
C VAL A 111 14.23 -2.36 9.74
N SER A 112 15.33 -2.93 9.25
CA SER A 112 15.45 -3.23 7.83
C SER A 112 14.29 -4.13 7.37
N ILE A 113 13.66 -3.76 6.26
CA ILE A 113 12.57 -4.55 5.69
C ILE A 113 13.01 -5.97 5.32
N PHE A 114 14.31 -6.18 5.06
CA PHE A 114 14.87 -7.49 4.73
C PHE A 114 14.90 -8.45 5.93
N ASP A 115 14.93 -7.89 7.15
CA ASP A 115 15.00 -8.64 8.40
C ASP A 115 13.65 -8.67 9.13
N PHE A 116 12.62 -8.03 8.56
CA PHE A 116 11.32 -7.89 9.19
C PHE A 116 10.36 -9.00 8.79
N ALA A 117 9.75 -9.67 9.77
CA ALA A 117 8.69 -10.63 9.57
C ALA A 117 7.32 -9.93 9.75
N PHE A 118 6.58 -9.79 8.65
CA PHE A 118 5.21 -9.29 8.69
C PHE A 118 4.26 -10.31 9.32
N GLU A 119 3.23 -9.82 9.99
CA GLU A 119 2.06 -10.63 10.29
C GLU A 119 1.11 -10.63 9.08
N ARG A 120 0.29 -11.68 8.93
CA ARG A 120 -0.70 -11.71 7.83
C ARG A 120 -1.67 -10.54 7.93
N LYS A 121 -2.14 -10.24 9.14
CA LYS A 121 -3.06 -9.15 9.43
C LYS A 121 -2.27 -7.88 9.74
N THR A 122 -1.86 -7.18 8.69
CA THR A 122 -1.00 -6.00 8.78
C THR A 122 -1.65 -4.77 8.16
N VAL A 123 -1.47 -3.62 8.80
CA VAL A 123 -1.66 -2.29 8.21
C VAL A 123 -0.29 -1.72 7.88
N LEU A 124 -0.02 -1.51 6.59
CA LEU A 124 1.16 -0.79 6.13
C LEU A 124 0.85 0.70 6.07
N VAL A 125 1.41 1.46 6.98
CA VAL A 125 1.25 2.92 7.06
C VAL A 125 2.34 3.60 6.26
N VAL A 126 1.95 4.46 5.32
CA VAL A 126 2.87 5.21 4.46
C VAL A 126 2.70 6.71 4.65
N GLY A 127 3.82 7.40 4.73
CA GLY A 127 3.91 8.81 5.04
C GLY A 127 3.72 9.74 3.85
N ASN A 128 3.54 11.02 4.15
CA ASN A 128 3.58 12.11 3.19
C ASN A 128 4.98 12.25 2.59
N GLU A 129 5.07 12.68 1.33
CA GLU A 129 6.34 12.79 0.59
C GLU A 129 7.35 13.78 1.20
N ARG A 130 6.89 14.69 2.03
CA ARG A 130 7.73 15.74 2.65
C ARG A 130 7.84 15.61 4.15
N SER A 131 6.72 15.36 4.83
CA SER A 131 6.65 15.32 6.29
C SER A 131 6.69 13.92 6.88
N GLY A 132 6.63 12.87 6.04
CA GLY A 132 6.58 11.50 6.51
C GLY A 132 5.28 11.14 7.21
N ILE A 133 5.34 10.18 8.11
CA ILE A 133 4.24 9.80 9.01
C ILE A 133 4.22 10.78 10.18
N ASP A 134 3.03 11.34 10.49
CA ASP A 134 2.88 12.26 11.61
C ASP A 134 3.14 11.59 12.95
N GLU A 135 3.54 12.42 13.94
CA GLU A 135 3.99 11.94 15.25
C GLU A 135 2.89 11.16 16.01
N GLU A 136 1.62 11.58 15.89
CA GLU A 136 0.51 10.90 16.55
C GLU A 136 0.32 9.51 15.95
N SER A 137 0.39 9.38 14.63
CA SER A 137 0.34 8.10 13.93
C SER A 137 1.54 7.23 14.29
N LEU A 138 2.77 7.77 14.29
CA LEU A 138 3.99 7.04 14.67
C LEU A 138 3.88 6.40 16.06
N ARG A 139 3.31 7.11 17.05
CA ARG A 139 3.13 6.58 18.42
C ARG A 139 2.17 5.40 18.50
N LEU A 140 1.31 5.21 17.51
CA LEU A 140 0.36 4.09 17.47
C LEU A 140 0.97 2.84 16.84
N LEU A 141 2.05 2.96 16.10
CA LEU A 141 2.65 1.85 15.37
C LEU A 141 3.28 0.82 16.32
N HIS A 142 3.19 -0.44 15.94
CA HIS A 142 3.88 -1.52 16.63
C HIS A 142 5.34 -1.61 16.21
N ARG A 143 5.64 -1.31 14.93
CA ARG A 143 6.98 -1.32 14.33
C ARG A 143 7.08 -0.29 13.22
N VAL A 144 8.29 0.14 12.96
CA VAL A 144 8.64 0.92 11.77
C VAL A 144 9.69 0.13 11.00
N VAL A 145 9.46 -0.02 9.71
CA VAL A 145 10.40 -0.67 8.78
C VAL A 145 10.93 0.36 7.80
N GLU A 146 12.18 0.19 7.42
CA GLU A 146 12.82 1.01 6.39
C GLU A 146 13.36 0.14 5.26
N ILE A 147 13.42 0.72 4.07
CA ILE A 147 14.14 0.15 2.94
C ILE A 147 15.57 0.68 3.02
N PRO A 148 16.58 -0.18 3.30
CA PRO A 148 17.97 0.27 3.40
C PRO A 148 18.45 0.90 2.09
N MET A 149 19.04 2.08 2.19
CA MET A 149 19.60 2.80 1.04
C MET A 149 21.11 2.61 0.99
N PHE A 150 21.62 2.05 -0.09
CA PHE A 150 23.04 1.79 -0.29
C PHE A 150 23.73 2.81 -1.22
N GLY A 151 23.00 3.85 -1.61
CA GLY A 151 23.47 4.88 -2.52
C GLY A 151 22.58 6.12 -2.51
N LEU A 152 22.88 7.04 -3.43
CA LEU A 152 22.06 8.27 -3.61
C LEU A 152 20.95 8.03 -4.66
N PRO A 153 19.79 8.71 -4.54
CA PRO A 153 19.40 9.63 -3.46
C PRO A 153 19.08 8.91 -2.14
N TYR A 154 19.01 9.66 -1.04
CA TYR A 154 18.78 9.12 0.32
C TYR A 154 17.36 8.63 0.59
N ALA A 155 16.42 8.83 -0.32
CA ALA A 155 15.03 8.42 -0.17
C ALA A 155 14.43 8.00 -1.51
N LEU A 156 13.50 7.05 -1.46
CA LEU A 156 12.68 6.63 -2.57
C LEU A 156 11.40 7.47 -2.67
N ASN A 157 10.85 7.55 -3.88
CA ASN A 157 9.47 8.01 -4.03
C ASN A 157 8.52 7.12 -3.23
N VAL A 158 7.52 7.72 -2.57
CA VAL A 158 6.60 7.00 -1.67
C VAL A 158 5.85 5.87 -2.38
N GLY A 159 5.42 6.06 -3.63
CA GLY A 159 4.77 5.00 -4.41
C GLY A 159 5.72 3.84 -4.72
N THR A 160 7.00 4.15 -5.02
CA THR A 160 8.04 3.14 -5.24
C THR A 160 8.33 2.37 -3.95
N ALA A 161 8.56 3.08 -2.84
CA ALA A 161 8.79 2.47 -1.54
C ALA A 161 7.63 1.55 -1.13
N THR A 162 6.39 2.02 -1.30
CA THR A 162 5.20 1.22 -1.03
C THR A 162 5.16 -0.04 -1.88
N SER A 163 5.48 0.05 -3.18
CA SER A 163 5.51 -1.12 -4.07
C SER A 163 6.55 -2.16 -3.64
N MET A 164 7.72 -1.71 -3.17
CA MET A 164 8.76 -2.62 -2.64
C MET A 164 8.31 -3.29 -1.34
N ALA A 165 7.68 -2.56 -0.44
CA ALA A 165 7.15 -3.13 0.81
C ALA A 165 6.00 -4.11 0.54
N LEU A 166 5.13 -3.82 -0.42
CA LEU A 166 4.08 -4.74 -0.88
C LEU A 166 4.68 -6.02 -1.46
N PHE A 167 5.71 -5.89 -2.29
CA PHE A 167 6.41 -7.05 -2.85
C PHE A 167 7.00 -7.92 -1.75
N GLU A 168 7.65 -7.33 -0.75
CA GLU A 168 8.23 -8.06 0.38
C GLU A 168 7.16 -8.77 1.22
N TYR A 169 6.04 -8.10 1.52
CA TYR A 169 4.89 -8.75 2.17
C TYR A 169 4.39 -9.95 1.34
N CYS A 170 4.22 -9.77 0.03
CA CYS A 170 3.77 -10.83 -0.86
C CYS A 170 4.78 -11.98 -0.98
N ARG A 171 6.10 -11.70 -0.89
CA ARG A 171 7.15 -12.71 -0.84
C ARG A 171 7.01 -13.59 0.40
N GLN A 172 6.66 -13.00 1.55
CA GLN A 172 6.42 -13.74 2.79
C GLN A 172 5.09 -14.50 2.77
N PHE A 173 4.09 -13.98 2.07
CA PHE A 173 2.76 -14.58 1.92
C PHE A 173 2.39 -14.71 0.43
N PRO A 174 3.02 -15.61 -0.33
CA PRO A 174 2.91 -15.62 -1.80
C PRO A 174 1.51 -15.95 -2.30
N ARG A 175 0.70 -16.61 -1.50
CA ARG A 175 -0.67 -17.03 -1.88
C ARG A 175 -1.78 -16.45 -1.00
N GLY A 176 -1.45 -15.39 -0.22
CA GLY A 176 -2.41 -14.71 0.66
C GLY A 176 -2.29 -15.00 2.12
#